data_fb050085f42f7657d0daed948108a594
#
_entry.id   fb050085f42f7657d0daed948108a594
#
_cell.length_a   1.000
_cell.length_b   1.000
_cell.length_c   1.000
_cell.angle_alpha   90.00
_cell.angle_beta   90.00
_cell.angle_gamma   90.00
#
_symmetry.space_group_name_H-M   'P 1'
#
loop_
_entity.id
_entity.type
_entity.pdbx_description
1 polymer ?
#
loop_
_entity_poly.entity_id
_entity_poly.type
_entity_poly.pdbx_seq_one_letter_code
_entity_poly.pdbx_strand_id
1 'polypeptide(L)'
;MDDMNNPTPQALGISGRIAALFQSAQITPLLALVAFLLGVFAVMVTPREEEPQINVTMANVLIPFPGASVADVEQMVATPAEQVLSQMAGTEHVMSVSRPGVAVLTVQFKVGVERTEALVRLHDTLRSNTDWLPRDLGVLEPIIKPKGIDDVPIVTLTLFSKNADAGAFALERVAHSMEAEIKRVAGTREVQTVGGPGRAVMVRLDPARMASTGTTVQDLRSALQSANMGMPVGELISGNQAVAVEAGPFLMQASDVAELMVGVRGGKPLFLKDVAEVNDGPLPPSRYVWHGKAEANGGGEYPAVTLLVTKKPGENAIDVANAVMQRVEQLRNTVIPDGVEVAETRNYGATANDKAQKLIQKLLFATASVVALVFIALGRREAAIVGTADSGARFAAPDRSGASLTRIAAIDRERI
;
A
#
# COMPACT_ATOMS: atom_id res chain seq x y z
N MET A 1 69.98 -21.64 -48.48
CA MET A 1 69.93 -20.60 -47.43
C MET A 1 68.85 -19.60 -47.87
N ASP A 2 67.63 -19.77 -47.45
CA ASP A 2 66.98 -19.31 -46.29
C ASP A 2 65.60 -19.93 -46.20
N ASP A 3 65.53 -20.87 -45.32
CA ASP A 3 64.26 -21.31 -44.75
C ASP A 3 63.95 -20.38 -43.56
N MET A 4 63.00 -19.48 -43.69
CA MET A 4 62.67 -18.63 -42.56
C MET A 4 61.21 -18.35 -42.41
N ASN A 5 60.66 -18.94 -41.35
CA ASN A 5 59.50 -18.49 -40.56
C ASN A 5 58.13 -18.67 -41.17
N ASN A 6 57.65 -19.88 -41.09
CA ASN A 6 56.25 -20.17 -41.01
C ASN A 6 55.86 -20.18 -39.49
N PRO A 7 55.11 -19.19 -38.96
CA PRO A 7 54.72 -19.24 -37.56
C PRO A 7 53.73 -20.43 -37.36
N THR A 8 54.15 -21.37 -36.54
CA THR A 8 53.29 -22.46 -36.10
C THR A 8 51.95 -21.92 -35.60
N PRO A 9 50.80 -22.42 -36.06
CA PRO A 9 49.50 -21.99 -35.58
C PRO A 9 49.38 -22.30 -34.09
N GLN A 10 49.36 -21.26 -33.26
CA GLN A 10 49.10 -21.41 -31.81
C GLN A 10 47.79 -22.13 -31.63
N ALA A 11 47.81 -23.25 -30.91
CA ALA A 11 46.62 -24.04 -30.60
C ALA A 11 45.63 -23.14 -29.83
N LEU A 12 44.53 -22.83 -30.47
CA LEU A 12 43.41 -22.06 -29.88
C LEU A 12 42.93 -22.79 -28.63
N GLY A 13 42.90 -22.10 -27.49
CA GLY A 13 42.27 -22.60 -26.27
C GLY A 13 40.78 -22.89 -26.47
N ILE A 14 40.12 -23.46 -25.47
CA ILE A 14 38.66 -23.84 -25.53
C ILE A 14 37.80 -22.69 -25.99
N SER A 15 37.99 -21.49 -25.43
CA SER A 15 37.26 -20.26 -25.81
C SER A 15 37.53 -19.83 -27.26
N GLY A 16 38.77 -19.98 -27.74
CA GLY A 16 39.14 -19.69 -29.13
C GLY A 16 38.51 -20.65 -30.14
N ARG A 17 38.40 -21.94 -29.80
CA ARG A 17 37.68 -22.94 -30.62
C ARG A 17 36.19 -22.67 -30.70
N ILE A 18 35.55 -22.30 -29.61
CA ILE A 18 34.15 -21.91 -29.59
C ILE A 18 33.93 -20.65 -30.44
N ALA A 19 34.76 -19.63 -30.27
CA ALA A 19 34.66 -18.40 -31.07
C ALA A 19 34.86 -18.67 -32.58
N ALA A 20 35.85 -19.49 -32.96
CA ALA A 20 36.06 -19.88 -34.36
C ALA A 20 34.87 -20.65 -34.97
N LEU A 21 34.17 -21.47 -34.20
CA LEU A 21 33.03 -22.23 -34.65
C LEU A 21 31.82 -21.28 -34.94
N PHE A 22 31.62 -20.26 -34.15
CA PHE A 22 30.56 -19.29 -34.37
C PHE A 22 30.95 -18.20 -35.41
N GLN A 23 32.23 -17.88 -35.60
CA GLN A 23 32.68 -16.86 -36.52
C GLN A 23 32.31 -17.17 -37.99
N SER A 24 32.36 -18.44 -38.38
CA SER A 24 32.06 -18.90 -39.72
C SER A 24 30.68 -19.50 -39.91
N ALA A 25 29.89 -19.64 -38.83
CA ALA A 25 28.59 -20.26 -38.86
C ALA A 25 27.53 -19.30 -39.48
N GLN A 26 26.80 -19.76 -40.47
CA GLN A 26 25.68 -19.00 -41.07
C GLN A 26 24.57 -18.66 -40.10
N ILE A 27 24.47 -19.39 -38.98
CA ILE A 27 23.44 -19.18 -37.93
C ILE A 27 23.77 -17.95 -37.02
N THR A 28 25.01 -17.47 -36.99
CA THR A 28 25.40 -16.39 -36.08
C THR A 28 24.69 -15.08 -36.30
N PRO A 29 24.42 -14.60 -37.53
CA PRO A 29 23.62 -13.39 -37.75
C PRO A 29 22.17 -13.54 -37.28
N LEU A 30 21.61 -14.77 -37.42
CA LEU A 30 20.25 -15.06 -36.95
C LEU A 30 20.17 -15.04 -35.42
N LEU A 31 21.15 -15.64 -34.74
CA LEU A 31 21.24 -15.61 -33.27
C LEU A 31 21.41 -14.18 -32.74
N ALA A 32 22.24 -13.36 -33.42
CA ALA A 32 22.39 -11.96 -33.05
C ALA A 32 21.09 -11.17 -33.21
N LEU A 33 20.35 -11.42 -34.31
CA LEU A 33 19.03 -10.78 -34.51
C LEU A 33 18.03 -11.21 -33.45
N VAL A 34 17.96 -12.51 -33.13
CA VAL A 34 17.05 -13.03 -32.08
C VAL A 34 17.41 -12.42 -30.72
N ALA A 35 18.70 -12.39 -30.36
CA ALA A 35 19.15 -11.79 -29.12
C ALA A 35 18.80 -10.29 -29.04
N PHE A 36 18.95 -9.56 -30.13
CA PHE A 36 18.56 -8.14 -30.22
C PHE A 36 17.03 -7.96 -30.01
N LEU A 37 16.21 -8.77 -30.73
CA LEU A 37 14.76 -8.71 -30.59
C LEU A 37 14.29 -9.07 -29.19
N LEU A 38 14.90 -10.09 -28.56
CA LEU A 38 14.64 -10.46 -27.15
C LEU A 38 15.01 -9.32 -26.19
N GLY A 39 16.13 -8.62 -26.44
CA GLY A 39 16.54 -7.46 -25.67
C GLY A 39 15.53 -6.32 -25.74
N VAL A 40 15.08 -5.98 -26.96
CA VAL A 40 14.04 -4.96 -27.17
C VAL A 40 12.73 -5.36 -26.49
N PHE A 41 12.32 -6.61 -26.64
CA PHE A 41 11.13 -7.15 -25.98
C PHE A 41 11.23 -7.05 -24.45
N ALA A 42 12.38 -7.43 -23.87
CA ALA A 42 12.61 -7.34 -22.43
C ALA A 42 12.45 -5.89 -21.90
N VAL A 43 13.02 -4.90 -22.61
CA VAL A 43 12.89 -3.47 -22.26
C VAL A 43 11.42 -3.01 -22.29
N MET A 44 10.61 -3.53 -23.22
CA MET A 44 9.19 -3.16 -23.35
C MET A 44 8.31 -3.80 -22.26
N VAL A 45 8.64 -5.03 -21.83
CA VAL A 45 7.79 -5.81 -20.91
C VAL A 45 8.20 -5.66 -19.44
N THR A 46 9.45 -5.30 -19.16
CA THR A 46 9.93 -5.19 -17.78
C THR A 46 9.23 -4.03 -17.04
N PRO A 47 8.56 -4.29 -15.90
CA PRO A 47 7.92 -3.25 -15.08
C PRO A 47 8.97 -2.25 -14.58
N ARG A 48 8.59 -0.97 -14.57
CA ARG A 48 9.43 0.12 -14.07
C ARG A 48 8.98 0.49 -12.67
N GLU A 49 9.87 0.32 -11.70
CA GLU A 49 9.59 0.59 -10.30
C GLU A 49 10.65 1.54 -9.72
N GLU A 50 10.24 2.44 -8.84
CA GLU A 50 11.16 3.36 -8.18
C GLU A 50 11.95 2.64 -7.08
N GLU A 51 11.26 1.81 -6.31
CA GLU A 51 11.84 1.00 -5.25
C GLU A 51 11.97 -0.45 -5.71
N PRO A 52 13.15 -1.06 -5.56
CA PRO A 52 13.35 -2.45 -5.96
C PRO A 52 12.46 -3.37 -5.11
N GLN A 53 11.90 -4.40 -5.73
CA GLN A 53 11.14 -5.45 -5.06
C GLN A 53 12.07 -6.27 -4.15
N ILE A 54 12.26 -5.81 -2.93
CA ILE A 54 13.02 -6.54 -1.91
C ILE A 54 12.04 -7.46 -1.19
N ASN A 55 12.36 -8.75 -1.18
CA ASN A 55 11.49 -9.77 -0.57
C ASN A 55 11.64 -9.76 0.96
N VAL A 56 11.19 -8.67 1.58
CA VAL A 56 11.11 -8.49 3.03
C VAL A 56 9.66 -8.58 3.45
N THR A 57 9.35 -9.60 4.21
CA THR A 57 8.03 -9.74 4.82
C THR A 57 7.99 -8.99 6.14
N MET A 58 6.97 -8.17 6.32
CA MET A 58 6.67 -7.47 7.56
C MET A 58 5.22 -7.70 7.95
N ALA A 59 4.91 -7.60 9.23
CA ALA A 59 3.54 -7.61 9.72
C ALA A 59 3.37 -6.69 10.91
N ASN A 60 2.26 -5.95 10.95
CA ASN A 60 1.85 -5.22 12.13
C ASN A 60 0.91 -6.09 12.96
N VAL A 61 1.22 -6.24 14.23
CA VAL A 61 0.38 -6.89 15.23
C VAL A 61 -0.19 -5.80 16.13
N LEU A 62 -1.50 -5.59 16.05
CA LEU A 62 -2.21 -4.62 16.89
C LEU A 62 -2.88 -5.39 18.02
N ILE A 63 -2.60 -5.00 19.26
CA ILE A 63 -3.20 -5.62 20.45
C ILE A 63 -3.96 -4.54 21.20
N PRO A 64 -5.30 -4.50 21.05
CA PRO A 64 -6.11 -3.50 21.73
C PRO A 64 -6.21 -3.80 23.24
N PHE A 65 -6.05 -2.75 24.05
CA PHE A 65 -6.26 -2.77 25.51
C PHE A 65 -7.08 -1.54 25.91
N PRO A 66 -8.39 -1.55 25.66
CA PRO A 66 -9.25 -0.38 25.86
C PRO A 66 -9.19 0.17 27.30
N GLY A 67 -8.97 1.48 27.44
CA GLY A 67 -8.91 2.16 28.72
C GLY A 67 -7.57 2.13 29.42
N ALA A 68 -6.59 1.36 28.92
CA ALA A 68 -5.25 1.29 29.52
C ALA A 68 -4.41 2.53 29.20
N SER A 69 -3.58 2.92 30.15
CA SER A 69 -2.56 3.96 29.96
C SER A 69 -1.42 3.45 29.07
N VAL A 70 -0.56 4.36 28.58
CA VAL A 70 0.63 3.98 27.79
C VAL A 70 1.55 3.05 28.58
N ALA A 71 1.74 3.33 29.88
CA ALA A 71 2.60 2.52 30.75
C ALA A 71 2.03 1.11 30.95
N ASP A 72 0.71 0.98 31.13
CA ASP A 72 0.07 -0.33 31.25
C ASP A 72 0.17 -1.13 29.95
N VAL A 73 -0.06 -0.48 28.81
CA VAL A 73 0.10 -1.10 27.48
C VAL A 73 1.53 -1.58 27.27
N GLU A 74 2.53 -0.77 27.64
CA GLU A 74 3.94 -1.13 27.50
C GLU A 74 4.31 -2.33 28.36
N GLN A 75 3.99 -2.25 29.66
CA GLN A 75 4.44 -3.26 30.63
C GLN A 75 3.69 -4.59 30.50
N MET A 76 2.38 -4.53 30.27
CA MET A 76 1.52 -5.72 30.30
C MET A 76 1.33 -6.37 28.93
N VAL A 77 1.53 -5.62 27.82
CA VAL A 77 1.23 -6.10 26.49
C VAL A 77 2.44 -6.02 25.57
N ALA A 78 3.04 -4.83 25.38
CA ALA A 78 4.10 -4.67 24.40
C ALA A 78 5.36 -5.44 24.74
N THR A 79 5.87 -5.30 25.98
CA THR A 79 7.09 -5.98 26.43
C THR A 79 6.98 -7.51 26.41
N PRO A 80 5.91 -8.14 26.94
CA PRO A 80 5.72 -9.59 26.80
C PRO A 80 5.59 -10.04 25.36
N ALA A 81 4.87 -9.27 24.51
CA ALA A 81 4.73 -9.57 23.10
C ALA A 81 6.07 -9.55 22.34
N GLU A 82 6.93 -8.56 22.63
CA GLU A 82 8.27 -8.49 22.05
C GLU A 82 9.10 -9.72 22.41
N GLN A 83 9.04 -10.16 23.66
CA GLN A 83 9.76 -11.35 24.11
C GLN A 83 9.31 -12.61 23.35
N VAL A 84 8.01 -12.80 23.18
CA VAL A 84 7.46 -13.95 22.45
C VAL A 84 7.81 -13.88 20.97
N LEU A 85 7.63 -12.72 20.34
CA LEU A 85 7.84 -12.55 18.89
C LEU A 85 9.31 -12.54 18.48
N SER A 86 10.21 -12.10 19.36
CA SER A 86 11.65 -12.11 19.11
C SER A 86 12.25 -13.52 19.07
N GLN A 87 11.61 -14.49 19.73
CA GLN A 87 12.05 -15.90 19.74
C GLN A 87 11.63 -16.66 18.47
N MET A 88 10.73 -16.10 17.67
CA MET A 88 10.22 -16.76 16.48
C MET A 88 11.30 -16.89 15.40
N ALA A 89 11.44 -18.11 14.85
CA ALA A 89 12.42 -18.39 13.80
C ALA A 89 12.19 -17.51 12.56
N GLY A 90 13.27 -16.91 12.06
CA GLY A 90 13.24 -16.04 10.88
C GLY A 90 12.91 -14.58 11.18
N THR A 91 12.65 -14.20 12.41
CA THR A 91 12.53 -12.79 12.82
C THR A 91 13.89 -12.10 12.74
N GLU A 92 13.90 -10.89 12.18
CA GLU A 92 15.07 -10.02 12.17
C GLU A 92 14.94 -8.92 13.20
N HIS A 93 13.80 -8.20 13.18
CA HIS A 93 13.50 -7.14 14.15
C HIS A 93 12.06 -7.20 14.62
N VAL A 94 11.85 -6.88 15.89
CA VAL A 94 10.56 -6.59 16.50
C VAL A 94 10.63 -5.17 17.04
N MET A 95 9.74 -4.31 16.59
CA MET A 95 9.61 -2.92 17.05
C MET A 95 8.22 -2.72 17.60
N SER A 96 8.10 -2.02 18.72
CA SER A 96 6.79 -1.71 19.29
C SER A 96 6.56 -0.22 19.48
N VAL A 97 5.29 0.15 19.45
CA VAL A 97 4.80 1.49 19.79
C VAL A 97 3.60 1.32 20.72
N SER A 98 3.76 1.74 21.96
CA SER A 98 2.69 1.76 22.94
C SER A 98 1.92 3.07 22.86
N ARG A 99 0.60 2.98 22.70
CA ARG A 99 -0.34 4.11 22.66
C ARG A 99 -1.44 3.89 23.70
N PRO A 100 -2.14 4.95 24.14
CA PRO A 100 -3.31 4.75 25.01
C PRO A 100 -4.28 3.75 24.37
N GLY A 101 -4.57 2.66 25.06
CA GLY A 101 -5.52 1.65 24.62
C GLY A 101 -5.06 0.68 23.53
N VAL A 102 -3.81 0.72 23.03
CA VAL A 102 -3.33 -0.23 22.01
C VAL A 102 -1.82 -0.34 21.96
N ALA A 103 -1.30 -1.57 21.88
CA ALA A 103 0.07 -1.86 21.45
C ALA A 103 0.11 -2.13 19.95
N VAL A 104 1.08 -1.55 19.25
CA VAL A 104 1.34 -1.80 17.83
C VAL A 104 2.75 -2.35 17.71
N LEU A 105 2.89 -3.62 17.37
CA LEU A 105 4.17 -4.26 17.13
C LEU A 105 4.38 -4.45 15.63
N THR A 106 5.57 -4.11 15.16
CA THR A 106 5.99 -4.38 13.78
C THR A 106 7.03 -5.47 13.80
N VAL A 107 6.69 -6.60 13.21
CA VAL A 107 7.59 -7.76 13.07
C VAL A 107 8.17 -7.74 11.68
N GLN A 108 9.48 -7.67 11.57
CA GLN A 108 10.23 -7.75 10.32
C GLN A 108 10.94 -9.11 10.27
N PHE A 109 10.76 -9.80 9.15
CA PHE A 109 11.42 -11.08 8.89
C PHE A 109 12.70 -10.88 8.11
N LYS A 110 13.63 -11.82 8.22
CA LYS A 110 14.88 -11.84 7.46
C LYS A 110 14.59 -11.90 5.96
N VAL A 111 15.45 -11.27 5.18
CA VAL A 111 15.38 -11.28 3.71
C VAL A 111 15.38 -12.72 3.21
N GLY A 112 14.43 -13.03 2.31
CA GLY A 112 14.30 -14.36 1.70
C GLY A 112 13.37 -15.33 2.44
N VAL A 113 12.81 -14.95 3.59
CA VAL A 113 11.74 -15.73 4.22
C VAL A 113 10.45 -15.50 3.41
N GLU A 114 9.86 -16.60 2.92
CA GLU A 114 8.63 -16.52 2.15
C GLU A 114 7.48 -15.92 2.98
N ARG A 115 6.69 -15.05 2.34
CA ARG A 115 5.60 -14.32 3.01
C ARG A 115 4.59 -15.23 3.69
N THR A 116 4.18 -16.29 3.00
CA THR A 116 3.20 -17.25 3.52
C THR A 116 3.74 -17.96 4.75
N GLU A 117 4.97 -18.43 4.68
CA GLU A 117 5.65 -19.10 5.79
C GLU A 117 5.82 -18.16 7.00
N ALA A 118 6.26 -16.93 6.77
CA ALA A 118 6.40 -15.91 7.82
C ALA A 118 5.09 -15.64 8.54
N LEU A 119 3.99 -15.48 7.78
CA LEU A 119 2.67 -15.20 8.36
C LEU A 119 2.10 -16.41 9.12
N VAL A 120 2.28 -17.62 8.60
CA VAL A 120 1.86 -18.85 9.30
C VAL A 120 2.61 -18.97 10.64
N ARG A 121 3.92 -18.78 10.65
CA ARG A 121 4.72 -18.79 11.89
C ARG A 121 4.26 -17.72 12.87
N LEU A 122 3.98 -16.51 12.38
CA LEU A 122 3.49 -15.42 13.23
C LEU A 122 2.14 -15.75 13.87
N HIS A 123 1.20 -16.28 13.08
CA HIS A 123 -0.10 -16.71 13.59
C HIS A 123 0.03 -17.85 14.60
N ASP A 124 0.87 -18.84 14.30
CA ASP A 124 1.11 -19.97 15.19
C ASP A 124 1.74 -19.51 16.52
N THR A 125 2.79 -18.69 16.46
CA THR A 125 3.46 -18.14 17.65
C THR A 125 2.50 -17.37 18.55
N LEU A 126 1.67 -16.49 17.97
CA LEU A 126 0.69 -15.72 18.75
C LEU A 126 -0.43 -16.58 19.34
N ARG A 127 -0.87 -17.63 18.65
CA ARG A 127 -1.94 -18.51 19.12
C ARG A 127 -1.44 -19.53 20.13
N SER A 128 -0.22 -20.04 19.97
CA SER A 128 0.37 -21.01 20.88
C SER A 128 0.79 -20.41 22.23
N ASN A 129 0.99 -19.10 22.28
CA ASN A 129 1.42 -18.37 23.46
C ASN A 129 0.38 -17.33 23.89
N THR A 130 -0.90 -17.73 24.01
CA THR A 130 -1.97 -16.78 24.41
C THR A 130 -2.04 -16.55 25.93
N ASP A 131 -1.33 -17.31 26.72
CA ASP A 131 -1.25 -17.27 28.18
C ASP A 131 -0.55 -16.01 28.73
N TRP A 132 0.30 -15.35 27.91
CA TRP A 132 0.93 -14.09 28.30
C TRP A 132 0.00 -12.87 28.18
N LEU A 133 -1.14 -13.00 27.47
CA LEU A 133 -2.11 -11.90 27.30
C LEU A 133 -3.02 -11.80 28.55
N PRO A 134 -3.03 -10.69 29.28
CA PRO A 134 -3.90 -10.50 30.43
C PRO A 134 -5.36 -10.23 30.01
N ARG A 135 -6.03 -11.25 29.49
CA ARG A 135 -7.42 -11.17 29.00
C ARG A 135 -8.40 -10.74 30.08
N ASP A 136 -8.17 -11.15 31.30
CA ASP A 136 -9.00 -10.81 32.48
C ASP A 136 -9.01 -9.31 32.75
N LEU A 137 -7.99 -8.57 32.31
CA LEU A 137 -7.90 -7.12 32.42
C LEU A 137 -8.53 -6.40 31.21
N GLY A 138 -9.07 -7.13 30.23
CA GLY A 138 -9.74 -6.56 29.07
C GLY A 138 -8.86 -6.40 27.81
N VAL A 139 -7.68 -7.05 27.77
CA VAL A 139 -6.89 -7.12 26.55
C VAL A 139 -7.61 -7.97 25.51
N LEU A 140 -7.75 -7.43 24.31
CA LEU A 140 -8.42 -8.11 23.19
C LEU A 140 -7.44 -8.94 22.37
N GLU A 141 -7.97 -9.80 21.49
CA GLU A 141 -7.15 -10.63 20.62
C GLU A 141 -6.29 -9.81 19.66
N PRO A 142 -5.04 -10.25 19.40
CA PRO A 142 -4.15 -9.59 18.45
C PRO A 142 -4.72 -9.61 17.02
N ILE A 143 -4.66 -8.47 16.35
CA ILE A 143 -5.04 -8.31 14.94
C ILE A 143 -3.76 -8.24 14.12
N ILE A 144 -3.54 -9.20 13.22
CA ILE A 144 -2.36 -9.27 12.36
C ILE A 144 -2.68 -8.62 11.02
N LYS A 145 -1.91 -7.62 10.65
CA LYS A 145 -1.97 -6.94 9.35
C LYS A 145 -0.64 -7.12 8.61
N PRO A 146 -0.58 -7.99 7.60
CA PRO A 146 0.61 -8.14 6.78
C PRO A 146 0.99 -6.81 6.11
N LYS A 147 2.29 -6.55 6.00
CA LYS A 147 2.88 -5.42 5.31
C LYS A 147 3.92 -5.89 4.30
N GLY A 148 4.07 -5.13 3.21
CA GLY A 148 5.05 -5.41 2.17
C GLY A 148 5.35 -4.16 1.35
N ILE A 149 6.30 -4.28 0.44
CA ILE A 149 6.69 -3.18 -0.45
C ILE A 149 5.52 -2.69 -1.32
N ASP A 150 4.62 -3.61 -1.70
CA ASP A 150 3.44 -3.28 -2.50
C ASP A 150 2.37 -2.46 -1.74
N ASP A 151 2.53 -2.27 -0.42
CA ASP A 151 1.65 -1.40 0.38
C ASP A 151 2.05 0.08 0.27
N VAL A 152 3.20 0.37 -0.36
CA VAL A 152 3.63 1.75 -0.60
C VAL A 152 2.77 2.36 -1.71
N PRO A 153 2.11 3.51 -1.46
CA PRO A 153 1.31 4.17 -2.48
C PRO A 153 2.17 4.64 -3.65
N ILE A 154 1.78 4.26 -4.87
CA ILE A 154 2.44 4.70 -6.11
C ILE A 154 1.98 6.08 -6.56
N VAL A 155 0.73 6.44 -6.24
CA VAL A 155 0.12 7.75 -6.53
C VAL A 155 -0.58 8.26 -5.30
N THR A 156 -0.43 9.55 -5.01
CA THR A 156 -1.22 10.24 -4.02
C THR A 156 -1.94 11.43 -4.64
N LEU A 157 -3.26 11.47 -4.42
CA LEU A 157 -4.17 12.49 -4.94
C LEU A 157 -4.71 13.29 -3.78
N THR A 158 -4.41 14.57 -3.74
CA THR A 158 -4.86 15.45 -2.66
C THR A 158 -6.02 16.31 -3.15
N LEU A 159 -7.17 16.12 -2.53
CA LEU A 159 -8.37 16.92 -2.74
C LEU A 159 -8.35 18.12 -1.80
N PHE A 160 -8.58 19.30 -2.34
CA PHE A 160 -8.70 20.54 -1.57
C PHE A 160 -9.68 21.48 -2.25
N SER A 161 -10.14 22.48 -1.53
CA SER A 161 -11.00 23.53 -2.07
C SER A 161 -10.49 24.89 -1.64
N LYS A 162 -10.59 25.86 -2.54
CA LYS A 162 -10.35 27.29 -2.21
C LYS A 162 -11.56 27.93 -1.56
N ASN A 163 -12.72 27.27 -1.60
CA ASN A 163 -13.92 27.74 -0.91
C ASN A 163 -13.81 27.40 0.58
N ALA A 164 -13.88 28.40 1.42
CA ALA A 164 -13.79 28.25 2.88
C ALA A 164 -14.92 27.37 3.48
N ASP A 165 -16.06 27.28 2.80
CA ASP A 165 -17.19 26.47 3.24
C ASP A 165 -17.01 24.96 2.99
N ALA A 166 -16.08 24.58 2.09
CA ALA A 166 -15.76 23.18 1.81
C ALA A 166 -14.68 22.67 2.76
N GLY A 167 -15.08 22.38 3.99
CA GLY A 167 -14.19 21.81 5.01
C GLY A 167 -13.78 20.35 4.72
N ALA A 168 -12.83 19.84 5.52
CA ALA A 168 -12.29 18.48 5.37
C ALA A 168 -13.38 17.37 5.35
N PHE A 169 -14.50 17.56 6.04
CA PHE A 169 -15.62 16.62 6.05
C PHE A 169 -16.33 16.50 4.69
N ALA A 170 -16.54 17.64 4.01
CA ALA A 170 -17.12 17.61 2.67
C ALA A 170 -16.16 16.97 1.66
N LEU A 171 -14.87 17.30 1.76
CA LEU A 171 -13.82 16.71 0.91
C LEU A 171 -13.67 15.19 1.13
N GLU A 172 -13.79 14.71 2.36
CA GLU A 172 -13.75 13.29 2.70
C GLU A 172 -14.89 12.50 2.03
N ARG A 173 -16.08 13.05 1.99
CA ARG A 173 -17.22 12.43 1.30
C ARG A 173 -16.97 12.29 -0.22
N VAL A 174 -16.39 13.31 -0.84
CA VAL A 174 -15.98 13.25 -2.25
C VAL A 174 -14.88 12.22 -2.43
N ALA A 175 -13.87 12.20 -1.54
CA ALA A 175 -12.77 11.24 -1.58
C ALA A 175 -13.26 9.79 -1.49
N HIS A 176 -14.19 9.47 -0.59
CA HIS A 176 -14.77 8.11 -0.49
C HIS A 176 -15.56 7.72 -1.75
N SER A 177 -16.24 8.66 -2.38
CA SER A 177 -16.92 8.41 -3.65
C SER A 177 -15.92 8.12 -4.78
N MET A 178 -14.82 8.87 -4.82
CA MET A 178 -13.71 8.66 -5.76
C MET A 178 -12.98 7.34 -5.50
N GLU A 179 -12.82 6.94 -4.22
CA GLU A 179 -12.16 5.69 -3.82
C GLU A 179 -12.79 4.48 -4.50
N ALA A 180 -14.13 4.40 -4.50
CA ALA A 180 -14.87 3.32 -5.15
C ALA A 180 -14.63 3.27 -6.67
N GLU A 181 -14.51 4.43 -7.31
CA GLU A 181 -14.28 4.54 -8.74
C GLU A 181 -12.83 4.26 -9.14
N ILE A 182 -11.87 4.72 -8.35
CA ILE A 182 -10.44 4.45 -8.57
C ILE A 182 -10.10 2.98 -8.33
N LYS A 183 -10.74 2.32 -7.38
CA LYS A 183 -10.61 0.87 -7.15
C LYS A 183 -10.95 0.01 -8.37
N ARG A 184 -11.75 0.51 -9.29
CA ARG A 184 -12.11 -0.19 -10.55
C ARG A 184 -11.05 -0.09 -11.63
N VAL A 185 -10.06 0.77 -11.46
CA VAL A 185 -8.96 0.91 -12.41
C VAL A 185 -8.11 -0.37 -12.38
N ALA A 186 -7.84 -0.94 -13.55
CA ALA A 186 -7.02 -2.15 -13.67
C ALA A 186 -5.63 -1.91 -13.07
N GLY A 187 -5.09 -2.92 -12.37
CA GLY A 187 -3.78 -2.84 -11.73
C GLY A 187 -3.76 -2.18 -10.35
N THR A 188 -4.83 -1.49 -9.91
CA THR A 188 -4.93 -0.98 -8.53
C THR A 188 -5.18 -2.13 -7.55
N ARG A 189 -4.54 -2.06 -6.38
CA ARG A 189 -4.74 -3.01 -5.29
C ARG A 189 -5.59 -2.43 -4.19
N GLU A 190 -5.14 -1.37 -3.59
CA GLU A 190 -5.83 -0.69 -2.49
C GLU A 190 -5.89 0.81 -2.77
N VAL A 191 -7.03 1.40 -2.44
CA VAL A 191 -7.22 2.84 -2.43
C VAL A 191 -7.70 3.20 -1.05
N GLN A 192 -7.01 4.12 -0.39
CA GLN A 192 -7.29 4.52 0.98
C GLN A 192 -7.37 6.04 1.09
N THR A 193 -8.38 6.52 1.80
CA THR A 193 -8.53 7.94 2.15
C THR A 193 -7.80 8.25 3.45
N VAL A 194 -7.01 9.33 3.45
CA VAL A 194 -6.31 9.86 4.62
C VAL A 194 -6.69 11.31 4.83
N GLY A 195 -7.06 11.63 6.05
CA GLY A 195 -7.62 12.93 6.42
C GLY A 195 -9.14 12.91 6.46
N GLY A 196 -9.71 14.02 6.92
CA GLY A 196 -11.13 14.09 7.24
C GLY A 196 -11.48 13.57 8.63
N PRO A 197 -12.57 14.05 9.21
CA PRO A 197 -12.98 13.73 10.59
C PRO A 197 -13.74 12.41 10.74
N GLY A 198 -14.17 11.78 9.62
CA GLY A 198 -15.14 10.69 9.65
C GLY A 198 -16.58 11.16 9.93
N ARG A 199 -17.56 10.33 9.58
CA ARG A 199 -18.98 10.58 9.87
C ARG A 199 -19.45 9.69 11.00
N ALA A 200 -20.20 10.27 11.95
CA ALA A 200 -20.86 9.51 13.00
C ALA A 200 -22.17 10.16 13.44
N VAL A 201 -23.05 9.36 14.01
CA VAL A 201 -24.17 9.87 14.79
C VAL A 201 -23.70 10.09 16.22
N MET A 202 -23.57 11.36 16.61
CA MET A 202 -23.12 11.76 17.93
C MET A 202 -24.30 11.87 18.88
N VAL A 203 -24.24 11.12 19.98
CA VAL A 203 -25.22 11.18 21.05
C VAL A 203 -24.59 11.91 22.24
N ARG A 204 -24.97 13.18 22.43
CA ARG A 204 -24.51 13.99 23.55
C ARG A 204 -25.51 13.88 24.70
N LEU A 205 -25.10 13.23 25.76
CA LEU A 205 -25.96 13.00 26.94
C LEU A 205 -26.17 14.32 27.69
N ASP A 206 -27.41 14.55 28.14
CA ASP A 206 -27.77 15.66 29.02
C ASP A 206 -27.95 15.14 30.45
N PRO A 207 -27.00 15.43 31.37
CA PRO A 207 -27.05 14.92 32.75
C PRO A 207 -28.29 15.41 33.53
N ALA A 208 -28.78 16.62 33.24
CA ALA A 208 -29.95 17.15 33.94
C ALA A 208 -31.24 16.43 33.50
N ARG A 209 -31.41 16.19 32.21
CA ARG A 209 -32.54 15.40 31.69
C ARG A 209 -32.48 13.94 32.13
N MET A 210 -31.27 13.36 32.14
CA MET A 210 -31.08 11.99 32.65
C MET A 210 -31.43 11.88 34.13
N ALA A 211 -31.00 12.82 34.97
CA ALA A 211 -31.34 12.84 36.39
C ALA A 211 -32.83 13.01 36.63
N SER A 212 -33.51 13.88 35.89
CA SER A 212 -34.97 14.10 36.03
C SER A 212 -35.81 12.88 35.62
N THR A 213 -35.30 12.08 34.67
CA THR A 213 -35.97 10.86 34.20
C THR A 213 -35.52 9.61 34.95
N GLY A 214 -34.46 9.68 35.77
CA GLY A 214 -33.85 8.55 36.45
C GLY A 214 -33.21 7.55 35.50
N THR A 215 -32.75 8.01 34.33
CA THR A 215 -32.09 7.17 33.30
C THR A 215 -30.60 7.13 33.56
N THR A 216 -30.02 5.93 33.48
CA THR A 216 -28.59 5.72 33.66
C THR A 216 -27.87 5.59 32.32
N VAL A 217 -26.55 5.79 32.30
CA VAL A 217 -25.74 5.54 31.11
C VAL A 217 -25.79 4.07 30.67
N GLN A 218 -25.96 3.15 31.66
CA GLN A 218 -26.09 1.72 31.37
C GLN A 218 -27.40 1.40 30.66
N ASP A 219 -28.51 2.06 31.01
CA ASP A 219 -29.77 1.88 30.31
C ASP A 219 -29.67 2.29 28.86
N LEU A 220 -29.04 3.45 28.59
CA LEU A 220 -28.82 3.95 27.24
C LEU A 220 -27.91 3.01 26.42
N ARG A 221 -26.81 2.53 27.03
CA ARG A 221 -25.92 1.57 26.41
C ARG A 221 -26.62 0.28 26.01
N SER A 222 -27.42 -0.27 26.94
CA SER A 222 -28.16 -1.51 26.71
C SER A 222 -29.23 -1.33 25.62
N ALA A 223 -29.94 -0.19 25.63
CA ALA A 223 -30.91 0.14 24.60
C ALA A 223 -30.25 0.26 23.20
N LEU A 224 -29.13 0.97 23.08
CA LEU A 224 -28.40 1.11 21.82
C LEU A 224 -27.85 -0.24 21.31
N GLN A 225 -27.32 -1.07 22.21
CA GLN A 225 -26.81 -2.39 21.84
C GLN A 225 -27.92 -3.34 21.36
N SER A 226 -29.08 -3.32 21.99
CA SER A 226 -30.21 -4.18 21.64
C SER A 226 -30.97 -3.70 20.41
N ALA A 227 -30.95 -2.41 20.10
CA ALA A 227 -31.72 -1.84 19.01
C ALA A 227 -31.08 -1.98 17.63
N ASN A 228 -29.73 -2.11 17.60
CA ASN A 228 -29.01 -2.24 16.33
C ASN A 228 -28.74 -3.71 15.98
N MET A 229 -29.81 -4.51 16.00
CA MET A 229 -29.74 -5.94 15.69
C MET A 229 -30.92 -6.34 14.81
N GLY A 230 -30.63 -6.84 13.61
CA GLY A 230 -31.60 -7.56 12.78
C GLY A 230 -31.60 -9.05 13.17
N MET A 231 -32.76 -9.61 13.48
CA MET A 231 -32.91 -11.05 13.72
C MET A 231 -33.84 -11.66 12.66
N PRO A 232 -33.41 -12.73 11.98
CA PRO A 232 -34.31 -13.48 11.12
C PRO A 232 -35.41 -14.13 12.00
N VAL A 233 -36.68 -13.83 11.74
CA VAL A 233 -37.82 -14.32 12.49
C VAL A 233 -38.43 -15.57 11.84
N GLY A 234 -38.19 -15.77 10.54
CA GLY A 234 -38.74 -16.89 9.77
C GLY A 234 -38.98 -16.51 8.31
N GLU A 235 -39.78 -17.34 7.66
CA GLU A 235 -40.19 -17.13 6.27
C GLU A 235 -41.70 -17.10 6.15
N LEU A 236 -42.23 -16.14 5.41
CA LEU A 236 -43.64 -16.12 5.01
C LEU A 236 -43.77 -16.77 3.64
N ILE A 237 -44.44 -17.91 3.58
CA ILE A 237 -44.70 -18.60 2.31
C ILE A 237 -46.07 -18.14 1.77
N SER A 238 -46.04 -17.41 0.66
CA SER A 238 -47.25 -16.94 -0.02
C SER A 238 -47.05 -16.94 -1.53
N GLY A 239 -48.02 -17.44 -2.30
CA GLY A 239 -47.97 -17.43 -3.76
C GLY A 239 -46.79 -18.20 -4.37
N ASN A 240 -46.34 -19.31 -3.76
CA ASN A 240 -45.18 -20.11 -4.14
C ASN A 240 -43.83 -19.32 -4.07
N GLN A 241 -43.78 -18.29 -3.23
CA GLN A 241 -42.57 -17.54 -2.88
C GLN A 241 -42.36 -17.60 -1.37
N ALA A 242 -41.08 -17.82 -0.97
CA ALA A 242 -40.66 -17.68 0.40
C ALA A 242 -40.06 -16.26 0.57
N VAL A 243 -40.70 -15.45 1.44
CA VAL A 243 -40.20 -14.12 1.78
C VAL A 243 -39.62 -14.21 3.19
N ALA A 244 -38.33 -13.95 3.29
CA ALA A 244 -37.62 -13.87 4.57
C ALA A 244 -38.19 -12.71 5.40
N VAL A 245 -38.56 -12.98 6.66
CA VAL A 245 -39.05 -11.98 7.59
C VAL A 245 -37.98 -11.71 8.63
N GLU A 246 -37.59 -10.46 8.73
CA GLU A 246 -36.61 -9.97 9.72
C GLU A 246 -37.32 -9.06 10.72
N ALA A 247 -37.00 -9.21 11.99
CA ALA A 247 -37.46 -8.30 13.05
C ALA A 247 -36.28 -7.47 13.54
N GLY A 248 -36.53 -6.17 13.75
CA GLY A 248 -35.53 -5.20 14.18
C GLY A 248 -34.72 -4.66 13.00
N PRO A 249 -35.06 -3.49 12.44
CA PRO A 249 -34.21 -2.83 11.44
C PRO A 249 -32.91 -2.34 12.09
N PHE A 250 -31.82 -2.39 11.35
CA PHE A 250 -30.63 -1.63 11.73
C PHE A 250 -30.94 -0.13 11.74
N LEU A 251 -30.30 0.60 12.65
CA LEU A 251 -30.41 2.07 12.71
C LEU A 251 -29.74 2.66 11.46
N MET A 252 -30.51 3.32 10.61
CA MET A 252 -30.05 3.82 9.31
C MET A 252 -29.70 5.32 9.33
N GLN A 253 -30.39 6.08 10.18
CA GLN A 253 -30.27 7.55 10.24
C GLN A 253 -30.29 8.04 11.69
N ALA A 254 -29.87 9.29 11.88
CA ALA A 254 -29.87 9.91 13.20
C ALA A 254 -31.27 10.03 13.82
N SER A 255 -32.31 10.17 13.00
CA SER A 255 -33.71 10.14 13.45
C SER A 255 -34.08 8.81 14.13
N ASP A 256 -33.65 7.68 13.56
CA ASP A 256 -33.92 6.36 14.13
C ASP A 256 -33.26 6.21 15.50
N VAL A 257 -32.02 6.74 15.62
CA VAL A 257 -31.30 6.78 16.90
C VAL A 257 -31.98 7.71 17.88
N ALA A 258 -32.48 8.88 17.47
CA ALA A 258 -33.18 9.84 18.33
C ALA A 258 -34.51 9.30 18.86
N GLU A 259 -35.20 8.52 18.04
CA GLU A 259 -36.50 7.90 18.38
C GLU A 259 -36.37 6.53 19.04
N LEU A 260 -35.15 6.10 19.35
CA LEU A 260 -34.94 4.86 20.08
C LEU A 260 -35.56 4.97 21.48
N MET A 261 -36.40 4.00 21.81
CA MET A 261 -36.98 3.89 23.15
C MET A 261 -35.95 3.37 24.15
N VAL A 262 -35.58 4.19 25.13
CA VAL A 262 -34.58 3.88 26.14
C VAL A 262 -35.19 3.47 27.49
N GLY A 263 -36.50 3.54 27.63
CA GLY A 263 -37.19 3.13 28.83
C GLY A 263 -38.67 3.54 28.87
N VAL A 264 -39.35 3.26 29.99
CA VAL A 264 -40.71 3.70 30.26
C VAL A 264 -40.72 4.39 31.62
N ARG A 265 -41.22 5.59 31.71
CA ARG A 265 -41.33 6.36 32.94
C ARG A 265 -42.74 6.90 33.13
N GLY A 266 -43.37 6.63 34.29
CA GLY A 266 -44.73 7.05 34.55
C GLY A 266 -45.77 6.52 33.55
N GLY A 267 -45.54 5.34 32.97
CA GLY A 267 -46.40 4.73 31.93
C GLY A 267 -46.24 5.34 30.54
N LYS A 268 -45.27 6.24 30.33
CA LYS A 268 -44.96 6.85 29.02
C LYS A 268 -43.63 6.34 28.50
N PRO A 269 -43.52 6.08 27.18
CA PRO A 269 -42.25 5.76 26.57
C PRO A 269 -41.27 6.94 26.67
N LEU A 270 -40.01 6.65 26.98
CA LEU A 270 -38.91 7.61 27.01
C LEU A 270 -38.01 7.31 25.83
N PHE A 271 -37.76 8.32 25.01
CA PHE A 271 -36.94 8.23 23.83
C PHE A 271 -35.55 8.81 24.09
N LEU A 272 -34.54 8.41 23.29
CA LEU A 272 -33.18 8.90 23.44
C LEU A 272 -33.08 10.44 23.29
N LYS A 273 -33.86 11.03 22.39
CA LYS A 273 -33.96 12.49 22.20
C LYS A 273 -34.43 13.25 23.44
N ASP A 274 -35.13 12.57 24.38
CA ASP A 274 -35.61 13.19 25.61
C ASP A 274 -34.50 13.38 26.64
N VAL A 275 -33.41 12.60 26.56
CA VAL A 275 -32.29 12.58 27.51
C VAL A 275 -30.96 12.90 26.87
N ALA A 276 -30.89 13.05 25.54
CA ALA A 276 -29.69 13.34 24.78
C ALA A 276 -29.99 14.21 23.56
N GLU A 277 -28.97 14.86 23.04
CA GLU A 277 -28.96 15.50 21.73
C GLU A 277 -28.32 14.54 20.73
N VAL A 278 -29.04 14.27 19.62
CA VAL A 278 -28.57 13.33 18.58
C VAL A 278 -28.30 14.11 17.31
N ASN A 279 -27.04 14.14 16.88
CA ASN A 279 -26.58 14.86 15.70
C ASN A 279 -25.80 13.95 14.76
N ASP A 280 -26.15 13.97 13.46
CA ASP A 280 -25.37 13.36 12.40
C ASP A 280 -24.35 14.37 11.87
N GLY A 281 -23.10 14.03 11.93
CA GLY A 281 -22.06 14.97 11.50
C GLY A 281 -20.64 14.45 11.62
N PRO A 282 -19.67 15.36 11.47
CA PRO A 282 -18.26 15.02 11.59
C PRO A 282 -17.89 14.64 13.03
N LEU A 283 -17.07 13.63 13.18
CA LEU A 283 -16.36 13.36 14.44
C LEU A 283 -15.39 14.48 14.75
N PRO A 284 -15.00 14.66 16.04
CA PRO A 284 -13.86 15.51 16.36
C PRO A 284 -12.64 15.05 15.57
N PRO A 285 -11.97 15.94 14.80
CA PRO A 285 -10.87 15.54 13.93
C PRO A 285 -9.69 15.04 14.76
N SER A 286 -9.21 13.84 14.44
CA SER A 286 -8.01 13.23 15.02
C SER A 286 -6.78 13.34 14.11
N ARG A 287 -7.02 13.66 12.84
CA ARG A 287 -5.99 13.83 11.80
C ARG A 287 -6.33 15.04 10.95
N TYR A 288 -5.31 15.82 10.64
CA TYR A 288 -5.43 16.98 9.78
C TYR A 288 -4.52 16.81 8.58
N VAL A 289 -5.04 17.11 7.39
CA VAL A 289 -4.29 17.20 6.14
C VAL A 289 -4.47 18.59 5.57
N TRP A 290 -3.37 19.21 5.17
CA TRP A 290 -3.34 20.53 4.58
C TRP A 290 -2.62 20.49 3.24
N HIS A 291 -3.17 21.18 2.25
CA HIS A 291 -2.52 21.39 0.97
C HIS A 291 -1.96 22.79 0.91
N GLY A 292 -0.62 22.91 0.93
CA GLY A 292 0.09 24.17 0.80
C GLY A 292 0.49 24.47 -0.64
N LYS A 293 0.27 25.67 -1.13
CA LYS A 293 0.81 26.16 -2.39
C LYS A 293 1.91 27.19 -2.13
N ALA A 294 3.01 27.08 -2.87
CA ALA A 294 4.07 28.10 -2.83
C ALA A 294 3.54 29.46 -3.30
N GLU A 295 4.09 30.55 -2.79
CA GLU A 295 3.70 31.93 -3.16
C GLU A 295 3.74 32.16 -4.67
N ALA A 296 4.77 31.60 -5.39
CA ALA A 296 4.89 31.67 -6.83
C ALA A 296 3.72 31.02 -7.59
N ASN A 297 2.96 30.13 -6.95
CA ASN A 297 1.81 29.40 -7.51
C ASN A 297 0.47 29.89 -6.93
N GLY A 298 0.43 31.13 -6.43
CA GLY A 298 -0.77 31.76 -5.88
C GLY A 298 -0.93 31.66 -4.38
N GLY A 299 0.05 31.07 -3.65
CA GLY A 299 0.06 30.99 -2.19
C GLY A 299 -1.16 30.32 -1.57
N GLY A 300 -1.10 30.05 -0.28
CA GLY A 300 -2.24 29.60 0.51
C GLY A 300 -2.10 28.20 1.07
N GLU A 301 -2.83 27.96 2.14
CA GLU A 301 -2.94 26.69 2.84
C GLU A 301 -4.43 26.33 2.95
N TYR A 302 -4.78 25.14 2.52
CA TYR A 302 -6.17 24.72 2.40
C TYR A 302 -6.38 23.39 3.14
N PRO A 303 -7.49 23.22 3.88
CA PRO A 303 -7.88 21.90 4.38
C PRO A 303 -7.99 20.92 3.22
N ALA A 304 -7.46 19.72 3.42
CA ALA A 304 -7.35 18.74 2.36
C ALA A 304 -7.64 17.32 2.85
N VAL A 305 -7.85 16.44 1.88
CA VAL A 305 -7.95 14.98 2.08
C VAL A 305 -7.14 14.31 0.97
N THR A 306 -6.37 13.30 1.32
CA THR A 306 -5.50 12.62 0.37
C THR A 306 -5.94 11.18 0.14
N LEU A 307 -6.08 10.80 -1.13
CA LEU A 307 -6.23 9.42 -1.57
C LEU A 307 -4.87 8.80 -1.84
N LEU A 308 -4.61 7.67 -1.23
CA LEU A 308 -3.43 6.83 -1.43
C LEU A 308 -3.80 5.68 -2.34
N VAL A 309 -3.10 5.50 -3.45
CA VAL A 309 -3.34 4.43 -4.41
C VAL A 309 -2.13 3.50 -4.47
N THR A 310 -2.34 2.22 -4.18
CA THR A 310 -1.33 1.17 -4.30
C THR A 310 -1.58 0.32 -5.54
N LYS A 311 -0.55 -0.33 -6.06
CA LYS A 311 -0.66 -1.22 -7.22
C LYS A 311 -0.63 -2.71 -6.84
N LYS A 312 -1.10 -3.59 -7.72
CA LYS A 312 -0.90 -5.03 -7.61
C LYS A 312 0.57 -5.40 -7.89
N PRO A 313 1.08 -6.47 -7.26
CA PRO A 313 2.40 -6.99 -7.58
C PRO A 313 2.56 -7.27 -9.08
N GLY A 314 3.72 -6.93 -9.66
CA GLY A 314 4.02 -7.17 -11.06
C GLY A 314 3.42 -6.16 -12.06
N GLU A 315 2.52 -5.29 -11.65
CA GLU A 315 1.97 -4.23 -12.51
C GLU A 315 2.98 -3.08 -12.69
N ASN A 316 2.94 -2.44 -13.83
CA ASN A 316 3.80 -1.29 -14.10
C ASN A 316 3.25 -0.02 -13.43
N ALA A 317 4.03 0.59 -12.54
CA ALA A 317 3.59 1.74 -11.74
C ALA A 317 3.14 2.94 -12.59
N ILE A 318 3.85 3.23 -13.71
CA ILE A 318 3.48 4.39 -14.56
C ILE A 318 2.17 4.14 -15.31
N ASP A 319 1.90 2.91 -15.75
CA ASP A 319 0.67 2.60 -16.49
C ASP A 319 -0.55 2.68 -15.58
N VAL A 320 -0.42 2.15 -14.34
CA VAL A 320 -1.47 2.28 -13.32
C VAL A 320 -1.67 3.74 -12.93
N ALA A 321 -0.59 4.50 -12.72
CA ALA A 321 -0.67 5.93 -12.39
C ALA A 321 -1.41 6.72 -13.48
N ASN A 322 -1.05 6.51 -14.74
CA ASN A 322 -1.69 7.17 -15.87
C ASN A 322 -3.19 6.80 -15.98
N ALA A 323 -3.53 5.53 -15.82
CA ALA A 323 -4.92 5.06 -15.81
C ALA A 323 -5.73 5.67 -14.67
N VAL A 324 -5.15 5.81 -13.48
CA VAL A 324 -5.75 6.49 -12.33
C VAL A 324 -6.00 7.96 -12.64
N MET A 325 -5.01 8.68 -13.18
CA MET A 325 -5.15 10.09 -13.55
C MET A 325 -6.21 10.29 -14.64
N GLN A 326 -6.25 9.42 -15.65
CA GLN A 326 -7.30 9.43 -16.65
C GLN A 326 -8.69 9.20 -16.03
N ARG A 327 -8.81 8.30 -15.06
CA ARG A 327 -10.06 8.09 -14.33
C ARG A 327 -10.47 9.31 -13.53
N VAL A 328 -9.55 9.96 -12.83
CA VAL A 328 -9.82 11.21 -12.09
C VAL A 328 -10.38 12.28 -13.01
N GLU A 329 -9.82 12.43 -14.22
CA GLU A 329 -10.32 13.41 -15.19
C GLU A 329 -11.76 13.11 -15.66
N GLN A 330 -12.10 11.82 -15.83
CA GLN A 330 -13.47 11.39 -16.14
C GLN A 330 -14.47 11.64 -15.01
N LEU A 331 -14.00 11.71 -13.76
CA LEU A 331 -14.84 11.93 -12.59
C LEU A 331 -15.13 13.43 -12.35
N ARG A 332 -14.45 14.34 -13.06
CA ARG A 332 -14.74 15.78 -12.98
C ARG A 332 -16.18 16.07 -13.37
N ASN A 333 -16.80 16.97 -12.64
CA ASN A 333 -18.20 17.40 -12.84
C ASN A 333 -19.26 16.28 -12.70
N THR A 334 -18.85 15.10 -12.22
CA THR A 334 -19.78 13.99 -11.90
C THR A 334 -19.67 13.60 -10.44
N VAL A 335 -18.56 12.98 -10.05
CA VAL A 335 -18.26 12.61 -8.66
C VAL A 335 -17.50 13.73 -7.93
N ILE A 336 -16.63 14.44 -8.66
CA ILE A 336 -15.88 15.59 -8.15
C ILE A 336 -16.67 16.86 -8.46
N PRO A 337 -17.26 17.53 -7.45
CA PRO A 337 -18.05 18.74 -7.67
C PRO A 337 -17.17 19.91 -8.12
N ASP A 338 -17.81 20.89 -8.75
CA ASP A 338 -17.17 22.18 -9.03
C ASP A 338 -16.65 22.82 -7.73
N GLY A 339 -15.44 23.36 -7.80
CA GLY A 339 -14.77 23.98 -6.65
C GLY A 339 -13.91 23.03 -5.80
N VAL A 340 -13.94 21.71 -6.07
CA VAL A 340 -12.97 20.75 -5.52
C VAL A 340 -11.86 20.53 -6.53
N GLU A 341 -10.64 20.89 -6.15
CA GLU A 341 -9.44 20.64 -6.93
C GLU A 341 -8.77 19.33 -6.49
N VAL A 342 -8.24 18.58 -7.45
CA VAL A 342 -7.45 17.36 -7.20
C VAL A 342 -6.04 17.63 -7.70
N ALA A 343 -5.07 17.57 -6.80
CA ALA A 343 -3.65 17.68 -7.10
C ALA A 343 -2.99 16.31 -6.98
N GLU A 344 -2.21 15.94 -7.99
CA GLU A 344 -1.26 14.85 -7.90
C GLU A 344 -0.08 15.32 -7.04
N THR A 345 0.00 14.83 -5.82
CA THR A 345 1.04 15.25 -4.86
C THR A 345 2.24 14.32 -4.87
N ARG A 346 2.09 13.10 -5.37
CA ARG A 346 3.16 12.13 -5.57
C ARG A 346 2.83 11.17 -6.70
N ASN A 347 3.84 10.87 -7.54
CA ASN A 347 3.74 9.88 -8.60
C ASN A 347 5.07 9.13 -8.75
N TYR A 348 5.16 7.98 -8.09
CA TYR A 348 6.34 7.11 -8.20
C TYR A 348 6.50 6.49 -9.58
N GLY A 349 5.38 6.24 -10.29
CA GLY A 349 5.43 5.74 -11.65
C GLY A 349 6.13 6.69 -12.60
N ALA A 350 5.84 8.00 -12.52
CA ALA A 350 6.51 9.01 -13.33
C ALA A 350 8.00 9.09 -13.01
N THR A 351 8.36 9.10 -11.72
CA THR A 351 9.77 9.15 -11.28
C THR A 351 10.54 7.92 -11.75
N ALA A 352 9.97 6.73 -11.61
CA ALA A 352 10.57 5.47 -12.07
C ALA A 352 10.78 5.48 -13.59
N ASN A 353 9.77 5.92 -14.34
CA ASN A 353 9.85 6.03 -15.79
C ASN A 353 10.94 7.01 -16.24
N ASP A 354 11.04 8.19 -15.62
CA ASP A 354 12.04 9.18 -15.93
C ASP A 354 13.47 8.65 -15.66
N LYS A 355 13.66 7.97 -14.53
CA LYS A 355 14.95 7.32 -14.20
C LYS A 355 15.29 6.24 -15.23
N ALA A 356 14.33 5.38 -15.58
CA ALA A 356 14.54 4.32 -16.58
C ALA A 356 14.85 4.89 -17.97
N GLN A 357 14.12 5.91 -18.43
CA GLN A 357 14.38 6.56 -19.71
C GLN A 357 15.77 7.20 -19.77
N LYS A 358 16.18 7.91 -18.71
CA LYS A 358 17.52 8.50 -18.62
C LYS A 358 18.62 7.44 -18.66
N LEU A 359 18.40 6.29 -18.00
CA LEU A 359 19.33 5.16 -18.04
C LEU A 359 19.43 4.59 -19.46
N ILE A 360 18.30 4.34 -20.13
CA ILE A 360 18.26 3.85 -21.52
C ILE A 360 18.96 4.83 -22.46
N GLN A 361 18.69 6.13 -22.34
CA GLN A 361 19.35 7.15 -23.16
C GLN A 361 20.88 7.15 -22.98
N LYS A 362 21.36 7.08 -21.72
CA LYS A 362 22.81 6.99 -21.43
C LYS A 362 23.42 5.71 -21.98
N LEU A 363 22.70 4.60 -21.90
CA LEU A 363 23.14 3.31 -22.44
C LEU A 363 23.26 3.36 -23.97
N LEU A 364 22.24 3.90 -24.65
CA LEU A 364 22.26 4.09 -26.10
C LEU A 364 23.40 5.01 -26.54
N PHE A 365 23.62 6.10 -25.80
CA PHE A 365 24.74 7.01 -26.09
C PHE A 365 26.09 6.32 -25.93
N ALA A 366 26.30 5.56 -24.84
CA ALA A 366 27.52 4.81 -24.60
C ALA A 366 27.75 3.77 -25.70
N THR A 367 26.75 2.99 -26.06
CA THR A 367 26.80 2.00 -27.15
C THR A 367 27.14 2.68 -28.50
N ALA A 368 26.42 3.78 -28.81
CA ALA A 368 26.70 4.53 -30.05
C ALA A 368 28.12 5.07 -30.10
N SER A 369 28.65 5.55 -28.94
CA SER A 369 30.02 6.05 -28.85
C SER A 369 31.06 4.94 -29.09
N VAL A 370 30.84 3.74 -28.52
CA VAL A 370 31.72 2.58 -28.75
C VAL A 370 31.68 2.14 -30.22
N VAL A 371 30.47 2.04 -30.80
CA VAL A 371 30.27 1.68 -32.20
C VAL A 371 30.98 2.69 -33.13
N ALA A 372 30.83 3.99 -32.85
CA ALA A 372 31.51 5.03 -33.62
C ALA A 372 33.04 4.93 -33.52
N LEU A 373 33.58 4.66 -32.34
CA LEU A 373 35.01 4.50 -32.15
C LEU A 373 35.53 3.28 -32.88
N VAL A 374 34.84 2.14 -32.82
CA VAL A 374 35.19 0.92 -33.55
C VAL A 374 35.07 1.15 -35.06
N PHE A 375 34.09 1.91 -35.51
CA PHE A 375 33.92 2.26 -36.92
C PHE A 375 35.13 3.07 -37.45
N ILE A 376 35.61 4.03 -36.65
CA ILE A 376 36.78 4.84 -37.03
C ILE A 376 38.07 4.02 -37.03
N ALA A 377 38.21 3.12 -36.01
CA ALA A 377 39.46 2.35 -35.82
C ALA A 377 39.58 1.12 -36.72
N LEU A 378 38.49 0.37 -36.92
CA LEU A 378 38.50 -0.97 -37.56
C LEU A 378 37.65 -1.05 -38.84
N GLY A 379 36.71 -0.14 -39.06
CA GLY A 379 35.87 -0.08 -40.24
C GLY A 379 34.42 -0.56 -40.03
N ARG A 380 33.65 -0.57 -41.17
CA ARG A 380 32.19 -0.75 -41.12
C ARG A 380 31.70 -2.13 -40.66
N ARG A 381 32.43 -3.19 -40.99
CA ARG A 381 32.01 -4.56 -40.70
C ARG A 381 32.12 -4.86 -39.22
N GLU A 382 33.22 -4.47 -38.61
CA GLU A 382 33.52 -4.67 -37.20
C GLU A 382 32.62 -3.82 -36.32
N ALA A 383 32.32 -2.57 -36.74
CA ALA A 383 31.38 -1.70 -36.04
C ALA A 383 29.96 -2.28 -35.99
N ALA A 384 29.51 -2.89 -37.08
CA ALA A 384 28.18 -3.53 -37.14
C ALA A 384 28.10 -4.74 -36.18
N ILE A 385 29.18 -5.54 -36.09
CA ILE A 385 29.23 -6.69 -35.17
C ILE A 385 29.23 -6.24 -33.72
N VAL A 386 30.03 -5.25 -33.35
CA VAL A 386 30.04 -4.70 -32.00
C VAL A 386 28.74 -4.06 -31.62
N GLY A 387 28.10 -3.28 -32.50
CA GLY A 387 26.83 -2.64 -32.25
C GLY A 387 25.69 -3.62 -31.98
N THR A 388 25.66 -4.73 -32.72
CA THR A 388 24.62 -5.79 -32.50
C THR A 388 24.92 -6.63 -31.27
N ALA A 389 26.18 -6.96 -30.98
CA ALA A 389 26.59 -7.77 -29.83
C ALA A 389 26.44 -6.99 -28.51
N ASP A 390 26.90 -5.73 -28.45
CA ASP A 390 26.84 -4.90 -27.24
C ASP A 390 25.41 -4.53 -26.88
N SER A 391 24.57 -4.16 -27.85
CA SER A 391 23.15 -3.90 -27.61
C SER A 391 22.42 -5.15 -27.13
N GLY A 392 22.63 -6.31 -27.76
CA GLY A 392 22.00 -7.59 -27.36
C GLY A 392 22.44 -8.05 -25.97
N ALA A 393 23.73 -7.95 -25.64
CA ALA A 393 24.26 -8.41 -24.35
C ALA A 393 23.82 -7.53 -23.16
N ARG A 394 23.72 -6.22 -23.36
CA ARG A 394 23.32 -5.29 -22.29
C ARG A 394 21.83 -5.31 -22.00
N PHE A 395 21.00 -5.58 -23.01
CA PHE A 395 19.54 -5.71 -22.82
C PHE A 395 19.10 -7.09 -22.35
N ALA A 396 19.89 -8.14 -22.62
CA ALA A 396 19.56 -9.52 -22.23
C ALA A 396 20.11 -9.94 -20.85
N ALA A 397 20.97 -9.15 -20.22
CA ALA A 397 21.50 -9.46 -18.89
C ALA A 397 20.42 -9.20 -17.82
N PRO A 398 19.95 -10.24 -17.10
CA PRO A 398 19.10 -10.00 -15.93
C PRO A 398 19.92 -9.23 -14.90
N ASP A 399 19.29 -8.24 -14.28
CA ASP A 399 19.89 -7.42 -13.23
C ASP A 399 20.36 -8.32 -12.07
N ARG A 400 21.69 -8.59 -12.04
CA ARG A 400 22.38 -9.26 -10.93
C ARG A 400 22.84 -8.27 -9.86
N SER A 401 22.38 -7.03 -9.89
CA SER A 401 22.75 -5.99 -8.92
C SER A 401 22.35 -6.32 -7.49
N GLY A 402 21.41 -7.23 -7.28
CA GLY A 402 21.06 -7.75 -5.95
C GLY A 402 22.17 -8.54 -5.24
N ALA A 403 23.14 -9.10 -6.00
CA ALA A 403 24.21 -9.92 -5.40
C ALA A 403 25.48 -9.13 -5.05
N SER A 404 25.65 -7.91 -5.56
CA SER A 404 26.87 -7.12 -5.34
C SER A 404 26.76 -6.18 -4.13
N LEU A 405 25.56 -5.72 -3.80
CA LEU A 405 25.35 -4.85 -2.63
C LEU A 405 25.50 -5.61 -1.31
N THR A 406 25.22 -6.92 -1.29
CA THR A 406 25.45 -7.77 -0.10
C THR A 406 26.94 -7.97 0.20
N ARG A 407 27.83 -7.87 -0.80
CA ARG A 407 29.28 -7.97 -0.58
C ARG A 407 29.91 -6.66 -0.10
N ILE A 408 29.35 -5.51 -0.47
CA ILE A 408 29.85 -4.21 0.00
C ILE A 408 29.43 -3.97 1.45
N ALA A 409 28.22 -4.40 1.84
CA ALA A 409 27.76 -4.31 3.22
C ALA A 409 28.48 -5.28 4.19
N ALA A 410 29.07 -6.38 3.67
CA ALA A 410 29.85 -7.33 4.48
C ALA A 410 31.28 -6.86 4.76
N ILE A 411 31.85 -5.99 3.91
CA ILE A 411 33.21 -5.47 4.08
C ILE A 411 33.26 -4.34 5.12
N ASP A 412 32.16 -3.61 5.32
CA ASP A 412 32.11 -2.49 6.27
C ASP A 412 31.79 -2.94 7.73
N ARG A 413 31.43 -4.21 7.95
CA ARG A 413 31.18 -4.77 9.30
C ARG A 413 32.41 -5.31 10.02
N GLU A 414 33.54 -5.42 9.35
CA GLU A 414 34.81 -5.86 9.98
C GLU A 414 35.74 -4.70 10.38
N ARG A 415 35.30 -3.44 10.32
CA ARG A 415 36.12 -2.25 10.65
C ARG A 415 35.46 -1.25 11.59
N ILE A 416 34.51 -1.66 12.45
CA ILE A 416 34.12 -0.84 13.61
C ILE A 416 34.12 -1.73 14.85
#